data_4fa85cc5a458f76a665d8e010e6d9ca6
#
_entry.id   4fa85cc5a458f76a665d8e010e6d9ca6
#
_cell.length_a   1.000
_cell.length_b   1.000
_cell.length_c   1.000
_cell.angle_alpha   90.00
_cell.angle_beta   90.00
_cell.angle_gamma   90.00
#
_symmetry.space_group_name_H-M   'P 1'
#
loop_
_entity.id
_entity.type
_entity.pdbx_description
1 polymer ?
#
loop_
_entity_poly.entity_id
_entity_poly.type
_entity_poly.pdbx_seq_one_letter_code
_entity_poly.pdbx_strand_id
1 'polypeptide(L)'
;MIESRFIDLGSVPPEYGSAVDAIIFDEVSEGRSPATLHVYSRDRSTISLGRFRDPDIDVKRDVLESAGVSVIRRVSGGSTIFTGTSQIIYSVTMEDIFPSKKDSYQRICDCIVTALGSLGIEAGYKPPNDVLADGKKISGSAQYRAKGFLLQHGTVIVEPEPLIDEILSPVKNRGYPGTVSIYECLGRTVPRNIVVDAIMESFISKLGLDLEDGMLSDREHDSVRLRSESFKV
;
A
#
# COMPACT_ATOMS: atom_id res chain seq x y z
N MET A 1 -14.99 17.06 9.54
CA MET A 1 -14.27 16.30 8.50
C MET A 1 -12.82 16.80 8.47
N ILE A 2 -11.89 15.99 8.06
CA ILE A 2 -10.47 16.34 7.96
C ILE A 2 -10.23 16.81 6.53
N GLU A 3 -9.87 18.07 6.33
CA GLU A 3 -9.49 18.59 5.01
C GLU A 3 -8.39 17.74 4.40
N SER A 4 -8.63 17.23 3.22
CA SER A 4 -7.81 16.19 2.63
C SER A 4 -7.84 16.24 1.11
N ARG A 5 -6.81 15.71 0.46
CA ARG A 5 -6.82 15.52 -0.99
C ARG A 5 -6.71 14.05 -1.36
N PHE A 6 -7.25 13.72 -2.52
CA PHE A 6 -7.09 12.42 -3.17
C PHE A 6 -6.22 12.54 -4.42
N ILE A 7 -5.27 11.62 -4.58
CA ILE A 7 -4.41 11.56 -5.78
C ILE A 7 -4.38 10.14 -6.32
N ASP A 8 -4.80 9.95 -7.57
CA ASP A 8 -4.56 8.71 -8.31
C ASP A 8 -3.38 8.90 -9.27
N LEU A 9 -2.28 8.22 -8.98
CA LEU A 9 -1.06 8.28 -9.80
C LEU A 9 -1.07 7.30 -10.98
N GLY A 10 -2.09 6.44 -11.08
CA GLY A 10 -2.13 5.39 -12.10
C GLY A 10 -1.04 4.34 -11.91
N SER A 11 -0.38 3.96 -13.00
CA SER A 11 0.74 3.01 -12.99
C SER A 11 2.06 3.77 -13.01
N VAL A 12 2.94 3.50 -12.04
CA VAL A 12 4.19 4.22 -11.85
C VAL A 12 5.37 3.28 -11.59
N PRO A 13 6.61 3.71 -11.90
CA PRO A 13 7.80 2.97 -11.52
C PRO A 13 7.87 2.71 -10.00
N PRO A 14 8.40 1.56 -9.57
CA PRO A 14 8.43 1.17 -8.16
C PRO A 14 9.10 2.19 -7.24
N GLU A 15 10.25 2.70 -7.66
CA GLU A 15 11.01 3.73 -6.96
C GLU A 15 10.25 5.06 -6.86
N TYR A 16 9.54 5.42 -7.94
CA TYR A 16 8.74 6.65 -7.97
C TYR A 16 7.60 6.60 -6.94
N GLY A 17 6.78 5.53 -6.95
CA GLY A 17 5.69 5.40 -5.98
C GLY A 17 6.17 5.39 -4.53
N SER A 18 7.34 4.76 -4.27
CA SER A 18 7.93 4.78 -2.91
C SER A 18 8.47 6.15 -2.51
N ALA A 19 8.98 6.93 -3.48
CA ALA A 19 9.37 8.31 -3.25
C ALA A 19 8.16 9.21 -2.97
N VAL A 20 7.05 9.00 -3.70
CA VAL A 20 5.79 9.73 -3.44
C VAL A 20 5.31 9.52 -2.01
N ASP A 21 5.28 8.27 -1.51
CA ASP A 21 4.93 7.97 -0.11
C ASP A 21 5.76 8.84 0.86
N ALA A 22 7.09 8.90 0.65
CA ALA A 22 7.99 9.63 1.54
C ALA A 22 7.83 11.15 1.43
N ILE A 23 7.68 11.67 0.22
CA ILE A 23 7.57 13.11 -0.02
C ILE A 23 6.23 13.65 0.49
N ILE A 24 5.13 12.95 0.22
CA ILE A 24 3.82 13.33 0.78
C ILE A 24 3.87 13.32 2.31
N PHE A 25 4.54 12.34 2.93
CA PHE A 25 4.72 12.34 4.37
C PHE A 25 5.48 13.58 4.85
N ASP A 26 6.58 13.95 4.21
CA ASP A 26 7.37 15.13 4.56
C ASP A 26 6.52 16.42 4.40
N GLU A 27 5.82 16.59 3.29
CA GLU A 27 5.01 17.80 3.00
C GLU A 27 3.80 17.95 3.96
N VAL A 28 3.09 16.83 4.25
CA VAL A 28 1.97 16.85 5.21
C VAL A 28 2.48 17.09 6.63
N SER A 29 3.55 16.40 7.05
CA SER A 29 4.08 16.55 8.42
C SER A 29 4.71 17.92 8.69
N GLU A 30 5.02 18.67 7.67
CA GLU A 30 5.55 20.04 7.75
C GLU A 30 4.48 21.11 7.47
N GLY A 31 3.21 20.70 7.34
CA GLY A 31 2.07 21.59 7.16
C GLY A 31 2.01 22.29 5.80
N ARG A 32 2.70 21.75 4.77
CA ARG A 32 2.71 22.31 3.42
C ARG A 32 1.69 21.69 2.48
N SER A 33 1.15 20.54 2.86
CA SER A 33 0.09 19.85 2.15
C SER A 33 -0.98 19.37 3.12
N PRO A 34 -2.25 19.27 2.72
CA PRO A 34 -3.30 18.70 3.55
C PRO A 34 -3.09 17.20 3.76
N ALA A 35 -3.84 16.59 4.65
CA ALA A 35 -3.91 15.15 4.76
C ALA A 35 -4.16 14.55 3.36
N THR A 36 -3.48 13.48 3.03
CA THR A 36 -3.49 12.96 1.66
C THR A 36 -3.76 11.46 1.63
N LEU A 37 -4.78 11.07 0.88
CA LEU A 37 -4.97 9.69 0.42
C LEU A 37 -4.49 9.62 -1.04
N HIS A 38 -3.57 8.71 -1.34
CA HIS A 38 -3.19 8.47 -2.72
C HIS A 38 -3.15 6.98 -3.05
N VAL A 39 -3.36 6.68 -4.32
CA VAL A 39 -3.35 5.31 -4.83
C VAL A 39 -2.47 5.21 -6.08
N TYR A 40 -1.86 4.05 -6.27
CA TYR A 40 -1.10 3.73 -7.47
C TYR A 40 -0.97 2.22 -7.68
N SER A 41 -0.54 1.82 -8.86
CA SER A 41 -0.07 0.46 -9.17
C SER A 41 1.39 0.50 -9.61
N ARG A 42 2.09 -0.62 -9.55
CA ARG A 42 3.46 -0.73 -10.08
C ARG A 42 3.40 -0.97 -11.59
N ASP A 43 4.32 -0.37 -12.35
CA ASP A 43 4.46 -0.64 -13.80
C ASP A 43 5.16 -1.98 -14.08
N ARG A 44 5.77 -2.59 -13.04
CA ARG A 44 6.45 -3.89 -13.10
C ARG A 44 6.44 -4.60 -11.75
N SER A 45 6.62 -5.91 -11.78
CA SER A 45 6.75 -6.74 -10.59
C SER A 45 7.89 -6.26 -9.70
N THR A 46 7.66 -6.20 -8.38
CA THR A 46 8.55 -5.54 -7.45
C THR A 46 8.62 -6.27 -6.11
N ILE A 47 9.82 -6.42 -5.58
CA ILE A 47 10.05 -6.72 -4.17
C ILE A 47 10.17 -5.40 -3.40
N SER A 48 9.31 -5.21 -2.41
CA SER A 48 9.35 -4.07 -1.50
C SER A 48 9.88 -4.50 -0.14
N LEU A 49 11.12 -4.10 0.14
CA LEU A 49 11.79 -4.34 1.44
C LEU A 49 11.27 -3.35 2.49
N GLY A 50 10.96 -3.85 3.68
CA GLY A 50 10.79 -2.98 4.85
C GLY A 50 12.09 -2.26 5.18
N ARG A 51 12.00 -1.07 5.79
CA ARG A 51 13.14 -0.17 6.07
C ARG A 51 14.37 -0.86 6.66
N PHE A 52 14.16 -1.89 7.50
CA PHE A 52 15.22 -2.57 8.24
C PHE A 52 15.51 -3.99 7.72
N ARG A 53 14.99 -4.36 6.54
CA ARG A 53 15.18 -5.69 5.97
C ARG A 53 16.45 -5.79 5.17
N ASP A 54 17.07 -6.97 5.26
CA ASP A 54 18.24 -7.31 4.48
C ASP A 54 17.82 -8.04 3.20
N PRO A 55 18.13 -7.50 2.01
CA PRO A 55 17.79 -8.13 0.75
C PRO A 55 18.41 -9.53 0.61
N ASP A 56 19.61 -9.75 1.13
CA ASP A 56 20.33 -11.02 0.97
C ASP A 56 19.71 -12.16 1.77
N ILE A 57 18.92 -11.83 2.80
CA ILE A 57 18.22 -12.83 3.63
C ILE A 57 16.80 -13.12 3.10
N ASP A 58 16.12 -12.07 2.65
CA ASP A 58 14.69 -12.15 2.38
C ASP A 58 14.35 -12.56 0.95
N VAL A 59 15.32 -12.54 0.02
CA VAL A 59 15.05 -12.70 -1.41
C VAL A 59 16.05 -13.64 -2.10
N LYS A 60 15.54 -14.48 -3.00
CA LYS A 60 16.39 -15.31 -3.85
C LYS A 60 16.85 -14.51 -5.06
N ARG A 61 18.10 -14.08 -5.08
CA ARG A 61 18.66 -13.23 -6.16
C ARG A 61 18.60 -13.86 -7.55
N ASP A 62 18.87 -15.15 -7.65
CA ASP A 62 18.80 -15.92 -8.89
C ASP A 62 17.42 -15.87 -9.55
N VAL A 63 16.36 -15.91 -8.73
CA VAL A 63 14.98 -15.81 -9.21
C VAL A 63 14.63 -14.38 -9.62
N LEU A 64 15.14 -13.37 -8.92
CA LEU A 64 14.89 -11.96 -9.25
C LEU A 64 15.42 -11.57 -10.62
N GLU A 65 16.69 -11.93 -10.90
CA GLU A 65 17.34 -11.58 -12.16
C GLU A 65 16.64 -12.22 -13.34
N SER A 66 16.23 -13.50 -13.21
CA SER A 66 15.54 -14.23 -14.27
C SER A 66 14.11 -13.74 -14.54
N ALA A 67 13.44 -13.19 -13.52
CA ALA A 67 12.05 -12.73 -13.61
C ALA A 67 11.91 -11.22 -13.92
N GLY A 68 13.01 -10.47 -14.02
CA GLY A 68 12.97 -9.01 -14.26
C GLY A 68 12.28 -8.22 -13.15
N VAL A 69 12.38 -8.70 -11.91
CA VAL A 69 11.71 -8.11 -10.74
C VAL A 69 12.58 -7.01 -10.14
N SER A 70 12.02 -5.83 -9.97
CA SER A 70 12.69 -4.70 -9.30
C SER A 70 12.73 -4.89 -7.78
N VAL A 71 13.76 -4.35 -7.14
CA VAL A 71 13.86 -4.33 -5.67
C VAL A 71 13.91 -2.89 -5.19
N ILE A 72 13.03 -2.54 -4.26
CA ILE A 72 13.00 -1.21 -3.64
C ILE A 72 12.95 -1.33 -2.11
N ARG A 73 13.35 -0.26 -1.44
CA ARG A 73 13.24 -0.12 0.02
C ARG A 73 12.26 0.98 0.36
N ARG A 74 11.15 0.63 1.04
CA ARG A 74 10.15 1.61 1.47
C ARG A 74 10.54 2.30 2.78
N VAL A 75 9.95 3.46 3.08
CA VAL A 75 10.18 4.22 4.33
C VAL A 75 9.64 3.51 5.57
N SER A 76 8.57 2.73 5.43
CA SER A 76 7.95 2.00 6.53
C SER A 76 8.72 0.73 6.90
N GLY A 77 8.52 0.26 8.11
CA GLY A 77 9.01 -1.04 8.55
C GLY A 77 8.22 -2.21 7.96
N GLY A 78 8.25 -3.35 8.64
CA GLY A 78 7.53 -4.56 8.28
C GLY A 78 8.38 -5.57 7.50
N SER A 79 7.73 -6.62 6.99
CA SER A 79 8.36 -7.71 6.23
C SER A 79 8.64 -7.29 4.79
N THR A 80 9.41 -8.11 4.10
CA THR A 80 9.54 -8.07 2.64
C THR A 80 8.25 -8.57 2.00
N ILE A 81 7.78 -7.88 0.98
CA ILE A 81 6.57 -8.22 0.23
C ILE A 81 6.84 -8.19 -1.27
N PHE A 82 6.08 -8.98 -2.02
CA PHE A 82 5.98 -8.90 -3.47
C PHE A 82 4.76 -8.03 -3.84
N THR A 83 4.91 -7.18 -4.83
CA THR A 83 3.83 -6.39 -5.43
C THR A 83 3.87 -6.54 -6.94
N GLY A 84 2.79 -7.08 -7.52
CA GLY A 84 2.60 -7.18 -8.95
C GLY A 84 1.97 -5.92 -9.55
N THR A 85 1.82 -5.93 -10.88
CA THR A 85 1.28 -4.80 -11.63
C THR A 85 -0.23 -4.62 -11.48
N SER A 86 -0.94 -5.66 -11.13
CA SER A 86 -2.40 -5.65 -10.92
C SER A 86 -2.81 -5.20 -9.52
N GLN A 87 -1.88 -5.13 -8.57
CA GLN A 87 -2.20 -4.70 -7.21
C GLN A 87 -2.39 -3.18 -7.15
N ILE A 88 -3.35 -2.76 -6.33
CA ILE A 88 -3.49 -1.35 -5.97
C ILE A 88 -2.78 -1.12 -4.64
N ILE A 89 -1.89 -0.14 -4.62
CA ILE A 89 -1.27 0.35 -3.40
C ILE A 89 -2.03 1.59 -2.98
N TYR A 90 -2.58 1.58 -1.77
CA TYR A 90 -3.14 2.77 -1.14
C TYR A 90 -2.16 3.31 -0.11
N SER A 91 -2.18 4.61 0.09
CA SER A 91 -1.35 5.29 1.09
C SER A 91 -2.13 6.48 1.66
N VAL A 92 -2.28 6.52 2.97
CA VAL A 92 -2.87 7.65 3.68
C VAL A 92 -1.82 8.28 4.59
N THR A 93 -1.67 9.59 4.49
CA THR A 93 -0.82 10.40 5.35
C THR A 93 -1.65 11.47 6.05
N MET A 94 -1.60 11.50 7.36
CA MET A 94 -2.40 12.41 8.19
C MET A 94 -1.77 12.60 9.58
N GLU A 95 -2.27 13.56 10.35
CA GLU A 95 -1.95 13.65 11.77
C GLU A 95 -2.32 12.35 12.50
N ASP A 96 -1.48 11.94 13.44
CA ASP A 96 -1.71 10.73 14.23
C ASP A 96 -2.70 10.98 15.38
N ILE A 97 -3.97 10.98 15.02
CA ILE A 97 -5.10 11.22 15.96
C ILE A 97 -5.54 9.96 16.71
N PHE A 98 -4.86 8.84 16.52
CA PHE A 98 -5.29 7.56 17.07
C PHE A 98 -4.72 7.32 18.46
N PRO A 99 -5.51 6.73 19.40
CA PRO A 99 -5.06 6.45 20.77
C PRO A 99 -3.84 5.53 20.83
N SER A 100 -3.70 4.60 19.86
CA SER A 100 -2.59 3.68 19.79
C SER A 100 -2.27 3.25 18.37
N LYS A 101 -1.08 2.67 18.20
CA LYS A 101 -0.69 2.04 16.92
C LYS A 101 -1.65 0.92 16.51
N LYS A 102 -2.19 0.17 17.47
CA LYS A 102 -3.19 -0.89 17.19
C LYS A 102 -4.48 -0.30 16.65
N ASP A 103 -4.97 0.78 17.27
CA ASP A 103 -6.21 1.42 16.86
C ASP A 103 -6.09 2.02 15.45
N SER A 104 -4.96 2.64 15.12
CA SER A 104 -4.74 3.16 13.77
C SER A 104 -4.72 2.06 12.71
N TYR A 105 -4.01 0.95 12.97
CA TYR A 105 -4.02 -0.18 12.04
C TYR A 105 -5.43 -0.71 11.84
N GLN A 106 -6.15 -0.94 12.92
CA GLN A 106 -7.52 -1.45 12.84
C GLN A 106 -8.41 -0.51 12.03
N ARG A 107 -8.47 0.79 12.41
CA ARG A 107 -9.37 1.75 11.76
C ARG A 107 -9.05 1.97 10.28
N ILE A 108 -7.77 1.99 9.91
CA ILE A 108 -7.39 2.16 8.50
C ILE A 108 -7.61 0.84 7.72
N CYS A 109 -7.35 -0.32 8.30
CA CYS A 109 -7.70 -1.60 7.68
C CYS A 109 -9.22 -1.78 7.54
N ASP A 110 -10.02 -1.26 8.48
CA ASP A 110 -11.49 -1.29 8.39
C ASP A 110 -12.01 -0.47 7.20
N CYS A 111 -11.26 0.54 6.71
CA CYS A 111 -11.58 1.18 5.43
C CYS A 111 -11.48 0.17 4.29
N ILE A 112 -10.41 -0.62 4.24
CA ILE A 112 -10.22 -1.65 3.20
C ILE A 112 -11.28 -2.75 3.31
N VAL A 113 -11.61 -3.18 4.53
CA VAL A 113 -12.73 -4.11 4.76
C VAL A 113 -14.05 -3.56 4.20
N THR A 114 -14.31 -2.27 4.44
CA THR A 114 -15.52 -1.60 3.93
C THR A 114 -15.52 -1.49 2.41
N ALA A 115 -14.37 -1.13 1.80
CA ALA A 115 -14.23 -1.07 0.35
C ALA A 115 -14.47 -2.44 -0.31
N LEU A 116 -13.91 -3.51 0.26
CA LEU A 116 -14.13 -4.87 -0.22
C LEU A 116 -15.60 -5.30 -0.04
N GLY A 117 -16.22 -4.93 1.08
CA GLY A 117 -17.64 -5.18 1.34
C GLY A 117 -18.55 -4.51 0.32
N SER A 118 -18.27 -3.27 -0.12
CA SER A 118 -19.04 -2.61 -1.19
C SER A 118 -18.92 -3.28 -2.55
N LEU A 119 -17.84 -4.02 -2.78
CA LEU A 119 -17.65 -4.86 -3.98
C LEU A 119 -18.31 -6.24 -3.88
N GLY A 120 -18.91 -6.58 -2.70
CA GLY A 120 -19.54 -7.87 -2.44
C GLY A 120 -18.60 -8.94 -1.86
N ILE A 121 -17.45 -8.56 -1.33
CA ILE A 121 -16.49 -9.48 -0.73
C ILE A 121 -16.59 -9.42 0.79
N GLU A 122 -16.86 -10.54 1.43
CA GLU A 122 -16.78 -10.66 2.88
C GLU A 122 -15.32 -10.73 3.32
N ALA A 123 -14.88 -9.67 4.04
CA ALA A 123 -13.51 -9.54 4.50
C ALA A 123 -13.45 -9.11 5.96
N GLY A 124 -12.33 -9.35 6.63
CA GLY A 124 -12.13 -8.97 8.02
C GLY A 124 -10.70 -8.59 8.35
N TYR A 125 -10.54 -7.66 9.31
CA TYR A 125 -9.25 -7.28 9.84
C TYR A 125 -8.61 -8.41 10.64
N LYS A 126 -7.37 -8.74 10.32
CA LYS A 126 -6.52 -9.66 11.09
C LYS A 126 -5.31 -8.90 11.66
N PRO A 127 -5.24 -8.72 12.97
CA PRO A 127 -4.07 -8.11 13.59
C PRO A 127 -2.75 -8.82 13.21
N PRO A 128 -1.64 -8.07 13.10
CA PRO A 128 -1.57 -6.64 13.38
C PRO A 128 -1.95 -5.73 12.21
N ASN A 129 -1.93 -6.18 10.95
CA ASN A 129 -1.92 -5.30 9.79
C ASN A 129 -2.43 -5.93 8.48
N ASP A 130 -3.12 -7.04 8.56
CA ASP A 130 -3.67 -7.77 7.40
C ASP A 130 -5.20 -7.62 7.32
N VAL A 131 -5.74 -7.76 6.10
CA VAL A 131 -7.16 -8.01 5.84
C VAL A 131 -7.27 -9.35 5.13
N LEU A 132 -8.18 -10.19 5.61
CA LEU A 132 -8.44 -11.52 5.04
C LEU A 132 -9.82 -11.56 4.39
N ALA A 133 -9.91 -12.31 3.29
CA ALA A 133 -11.14 -12.82 2.69
C ALA A 133 -10.97 -14.33 2.50
N ASP A 134 -11.99 -15.13 2.77
CA ASP A 134 -11.94 -16.59 2.71
C ASP A 134 -10.77 -17.21 3.48
N GLY A 135 -10.39 -16.59 4.62
CA GLY A 135 -9.26 -17.04 5.44
C GLY A 135 -7.87 -16.77 4.86
N LYS A 136 -7.77 -16.18 3.66
CA LYS A 136 -6.53 -15.82 2.98
C LYS A 136 -6.32 -14.32 2.95
N LYS A 137 -5.07 -13.88 2.80
CA LYS A 137 -4.71 -12.46 2.80
C LYS A 137 -5.07 -11.80 1.46
N ILE A 138 -5.94 -10.79 1.49
CA ILE A 138 -6.28 -9.94 0.34
C ILE A 138 -5.60 -8.58 0.40
N SER A 139 -5.23 -8.11 1.60
CA SER A 139 -4.52 -6.86 1.84
C SER A 139 -3.55 -6.97 2.99
N GLY A 140 -2.44 -6.27 2.90
CA GLY A 140 -1.50 -6.11 3.99
C GLY A 140 -0.92 -4.70 4.01
N SER A 141 -0.66 -4.16 5.20
CA SER A 141 -0.23 -2.78 5.36
C SER A 141 1.00 -2.62 6.26
N ALA A 142 1.60 -1.46 6.19
CA ALA A 142 2.71 -1.05 7.05
C ALA A 142 2.57 0.44 7.40
N GLN A 143 3.14 0.85 8.52
CA GLN A 143 3.12 2.24 8.96
C GLN A 143 4.51 2.81 9.13
N TYR A 144 4.61 4.11 8.86
CA TYR A 144 5.69 4.99 9.27
C TYR A 144 5.11 6.13 10.13
N ARG A 145 5.78 6.44 11.24
CA ARG A 145 5.33 7.47 12.18
C ARG A 145 6.48 8.36 12.59
N ALA A 146 6.31 9.63 12.47
CA ALA A 146 7.24 10.65 12.96
C ALA A 146 6.53 12.00 13.11
N LYS A 147 7.06 12.87 13.97
CA LYS A 147 6.61 14.26 14.13
C LYS A 147 5.10 14.42 14.46
N GLY A 148 4.46 13.43 15.08
CA GLY A 148 3.02 13.46 15.36
C GLY A 148 2.13 13.10 14.15
N PHE A 149 2.71 12.61 13.07
CA PHE A 149 2.01 12.17 11.86
C PHE A 149 2.22 10.69 11.60
N LEU A 150 1.28 10.11 10.87
CA LEU A 150 1.36 8.75 10.40
C LEU A 150 1.21 8.69 8.88
N LEU A 151 1.96 7.78 8.27
CA LEU A 151 1.71 7.24 6.96
C LEU A 151 1.37 5.75 7.13
N GLN A 152 0.23 5.32 6.60
CA GLN A 152 -0.06 3.90 6.42
C GLN A 152 -0.28 3.63 4.95
N HIS A 153 0.51 2.72 4.40
CA HIS A 153 0.31 2.22 3.07
C HIS A 153 0.06 0.70 3.09
N GLY A 154 -0.64 0.21 2.10
CA GLY A 154 -0.95 -1.20 1.97
C GLY A 154 -1.28 -1.57 0.54
N THR A 155 -1.38 -2.88 0.29
CA THR A 155 -1.75 -3.42 -1.02
C THR A 155 -3.15 -4.00 -0.96
N VAL A 156 -3.89 -3.89 -2.07
CA VAL A 156 -5.10 -4.66 -2.35
C VAL A 156 -4.81 -5.53 -3.56
N ILE A 157 -4.97 -6.85 -3.41
CA ILE A 157 -4.70 -7.82 -4.46
C ILE A 157 -5.93 -7.90 -5.37
N VAL A 158 -5.84 -7.36 -6.59
CA VAL A 158 -6.96 -7.31 -7.53
C VAL A 158 -7.04 -8.57 -8.37
N GLU A 159 -5.91 -8.99 -8.96
CA GLU A 159 -5.79 -10.22 -9.75
C GLU A 159 -4.79 -11.19 -9.09
N PRO A 160 -4.83 -12.48 -9.40
CA PRO A 160 -3.89 -13.45 -8.86
C PRO A 160 -2.43 -13.12 -9.21
N GLU A 161 -1.54 -13.35 -8.26
CA GLU A 161 -0.11 -13.09 -8.39
C GLU A 161 0.70 -14.37 -8.17
N PRO A 162 0.83 -15.23 -9.18
CA PRO A 162 1.44 -16.55 -9.03
C PRO A 162 2.91 -16.50 -8.60
N LEU A 163 3.64 -15.43 -8.93
CA LEU A 163 5.05 -15.28 -8.57
C LEU A 163 5.31 -15.04 -7.07
N ILE A 164 4.28 -14.71 -6.30
CA ILE A 164 4.45 -14.43 -4.85
C ILE A 164 5.09 -15.62 -4.12
N ASP A 165 4.62 -16.82 -4.40
CA ASP A 165 5.06 -18.03 -3.69
C ASP A 165 6.42 -18.54 -4.17
N GLU A 166 6.83 -18.19 -5.38
CA GLU A 166 8.12 -18.59 -5.95
C GLU A 166 9.27 -17.70 -5.48
N ILE A 167 9.04 -16.39 -5.40
CA ILE A 167 10.07 -15.36 -5.16
C ILE A 167 10.34 -15.17 -3.67
N LEU A 168 9.30 -15.18 -2.84
CA LEU A 168 9.49 -15.00 -1.42
C LEU A 168 9.94 -16.30 -0.75
N SER A 169 11.13 -16.26 -0.17
CA SER A 169 11.81 -17.37 0.50
C SER A 169 10.94 -18.06 1.58
N PRO A 170 11.20 -19.34 1.92
CA PRO A 170 10.39 -20.18 2.83
C PRO A 170 10.24 -19.70 4.28
N VAL A 171 10.80 -18.56 4.65
CA VAL A 171 10.47 -17.88 5.93
C VAL A 171 8.96 -17.63 6.10
N LYS A 172 8.20 -17.66 5.01
CA LYS A 172 6.73 -17.53 5.01
C LYS A 172 5.97 -18.72 5.60
N ASN A 173 6.56 -19.92 5.72
CA ASN A 173 5.82 -21.14 6.02
C ASN A 173 5.36 -21.33 7.49
N ARG A 174 5.53 -20.34 8.36
CA ARG A 174 4.97 -20.42 9.74
C ARG A 174 3.64 -19.69 9.83
N GLY A 175 2.56 -20.35 9.36
CA GLY A 175 1.18 -19.86 9.55
C GLY A 175 0.74 -18.75 8.60
N TYR A 176 1.38 -18.62 7.43
CA TYR A 176 0.93 -17.73 6.37
C TYR A 176 -0.30 -18.34 5.67
N PRO A 177 -1.45 -17.67 5.66
CA PRO A 177 -2.70 -18.24 5.16
C PRO A 177 -2.78 -18.32 3.63
N GLY A 178 -1.72 -17.94 2.90
CA GLY A 178 -1.78 -17.73 1.46
C GLY A 178 -2.40 -16.37 1.12
N THR A 179 -2.47 -16.08 -0.18
CA THR A 179 -3.14 -14.87 -0.70
C THR A 179 -4.40 -15.22 -1.45
N VAL A 180 -5.30 -14.25 -1.59
CA VAL A 180 -6.46 -14.29 -2.45
C VAL A 180 -6.63 -12.91 -3.10
N SER A 181 -7.16 -12.88 -4.31
CA SER A 181 -7.44 -11.66 -5.06
C SER A 181 -8.94 -11.34 -5.10
N ILE A 182 -9.28 -10.11 -5.46
CA ILE A 182 -10.67 -9.71 -5.75
C ILE A 182 -11.26 -10.61 -6.83
N TYR A 183 -10.47 -10.90 -7.88
CA TYR A 183 -10.88 -11.80 -8.96
C TYR A 183 -11.29 -13.19 -8.44
N GLU A 184 -10.46 -13.81 -7.58
CA GLU A 184 -10.75 -15.14 -7.05
C GLU A 184 -11.98 -15.15 -6.13
N CYS A 185 -12.20 -14.08 -5.35
CA CYS A 185 -13.39 -13.96 -4.50
C CYS A 185 -14.68 -13.79 -5.32
N LEU A 186 -14.64 -13.04 -6.43
CA LEU A 186 -15.85 -12.69 -7.20
C LEU A 186 -16.06 -13.55 -8.46
N GLY A 187 -15.03 -14.29 -8.90
CA GLY A 187 -15.06 -15.05 -10.16
C GLY A 187 -15.12 -14.16 -11.41
N ARG A 188 -14.79 -12.88 -11.31
CA ARG A 188 -14.78 -11.90 -12.41
C ARG A 188 -13.78 -10.78 -12.18
N THR A 189 -13.29 -10.21 -13.26
CA THR A 189 -12.46 -9.00 -13.21
C THR A 189 -13.29 -7.79 -12.76
N VAL A 190 -12.70 -6.99 -11.88
CA VAL A 190 -13.25 -5.69 -11.46
C VAL A 190 -12.34 -4.59 -12.00
N PRO A 191 -12.88 -3.62 -12.78
CA PRO A 191 -12.09 -2.52 -13.29
C PRO A 191 -11.37 -1.75 -12.16
N ARG A 192 -10.12 -1.34 -12.42
CA ARG A 192 -9.29 -0.64 -11.42
C ARG A 192 -10.00 0.57 -10.80
N ASN A 193 -10.64 1.40 -11.63
CA ASN A 193 -11.35 2.59 -11.14
C ASN A 193 -12.45 2.24 -10.14
N ILE A 194 -13.19 1.14 -10.32
CA ILE A 194 -14.23 0.71 -9.38
C ILE A 194 -13.64 0.33 -8.02
N VAL A 195 -12.46 -0.31 -8.01
CA VAL A 195 -11.77 -0.63 -6.75
C VAL A 195 -11.22 0.64 -6.09
N VAL A 196 -10.70 1.57 -6.88
CA VAL A 196 -10.19 2.87 -6.40
C VAL A 196 -11.31 3.70 -5.80
N ASP A 197 -12.46 3.80 -6.49
CA ASP A 197 -13.65 4.53 -5.99
C ASP A 197 -14.14 3.93 -4.66
N ALA A 198 -14.20 2.60 -4.55
CA ALA A 198 -14.57 1.92 -3.32
C ALA A 198 -13.60 2.23 -2.16
N ILE A 199 -12.30 2.27 -2.43
CA ILE A 199 -11.30 2.67 -1.44
C ILE A 199 -11.53 4.13 -1.01
N MET A 200 -11.65 5.06 -1.95
CA MET A 200 -11.85 6.48 -1.67
C MET A 200 -13.10 6.70 -0.80
N GLU A 201 -14.26 6.17 -1.19
CA GLU A 201 -15.52 6.28 -0.46
C GLU A 201 -15.42 5.70 0.96
N SER A 202 -14.69 4.61 1.12
CA SER A 202 -14.50 3.99 2.43
C SER A 202 -13.66 4.85 3.37
N PHE A 203 -12.62 5.53 2.88
CA PHE A 203 -11.82 6.45 3.68
C PHE A 203 -12.62 7.70 4.07
N ILE A 204 -13.45 8.24 3.17
CA ILE A 204 -14.39 9.31 3.49
C ILE A 204 -15.31 8.89 4.65
N SER A 205 -15.99 7.77 4.50
CA SER A 205 -17.02 7.32 5.43
C SER A 205 -16.48 6.87 6.79
N LYS A 206 -15.29 6.24 6.82
CA LYS A 206 -14.73 5.62 8.05
C LYS A 206 -13.78 6.53 8.82
N LEU A 207 -13.01 7.36 8.12
CA LEU A 207 -12.05 8.27 8.74
C LEU A 207 -12.51 9.72 8.76
N GLY A 208 -13.61 10.06 8.07
CA GLY A 208 -14.12 11.43 7.99
C GLY A 208 -13.21 12.33 7.17
N LEU A 209 -12.51 11.80 6.18
CA LEU A 209 -11.72 12.59 5.26
C LEU A 209 -12.66 13.38 4.33
N ASP A 210 -12.35 14.64 4.10
CA ASP A 210 -13.02 15.50 3.12
C ASP A 210 -12.10 15.57 1.89
N LEU A 211 -12.25 14.59 1.02
CA LEU A 211 -11.33 14.35 -0.09
C LEU A 211 -11.70 15.23 -1.30
N GLU A 212 -10.82 16.14 -1.67
CA GLU A 212 -10.86 16.83 -2.95
C GLU A 212 -9.88 16.19 -3.93
N ASP A 213 -10.26 16.12 -5.21
CA ASP A 213 -9.35 15.67 -6.25
C ASP A 213 -8.12 16.57 -6.31
N GLY A 214 -6.94 15.96 -6.33
CA GLY A 214 -5.67 16.67 -6.30
C GLY A 214 -4.61 16.05 -7.19
N MET A 215 -3.51 16.76 -7.28
CA MET A 215 -2.28 16.32 -7.96
C MET A 215 -1.08 16.62 -7.06
N LEU A 216 0.06 16.04 -7.38
CA LEU A 216 1.32 16.46 -6.77
C LEU A 216 1.57 17.94 -7.16
N SER A 217 1.91 18.76 -6.19
CA SER A 217 2.42 20.12 -6.45
C SER A 217 3.76 20.05 -7.18
N ASP A 218 4.14 21.13 -7.86
CA ASP A 218 5.44 21.21 -8.56
C ASP A 218 6.60 20.87 -7.63
N ARG A 219 6.55 21.35 -6.39
CA ARG A 219 7.55 21.05 -5.34
C ARG A 219 7.61 19.57 -4.98
N GLU A 220 6.45 18.93 -4.81
CA GLU A 220 6.39 17.50 -4.52
C GLU A 220 6.93 16.71 -5.71
N HIS A 221 6.51 17.07 -6.93
CA HIS A 221 6.96 16.42 -8.15
C HIS A 221 8.47 16.51 -8.33
N ASP A 222 9.07 17.69 -8.15
CA ASP A 222 10.52 17.87 -8.22
C ASP A 222 11.25 17.07 -7.13
N SER A 223 10.72 17.07 -5.91
CA SER A 223 11.29 16.31 -4.78
C SER A 223 11.24 14.81 -5.02
N VAL A 224 10.14 14.29 -5.57
CA VAL A 224 9.99 12.88 -5.95
C VAL A 224 11.01 12.52 -7.02
N ARG A 225 11.14 13.34 -8.07
CA ARG A 225 12.09 13.12 -9.16
C ARG A 225 13.54 13.05 -8.68
N LEU A 226 13.91 13.92 -7.74
CA LEU A 226 15.27 13.96 -7.18
C LEU A 226 15.57 12.77 -6.27
N ARG A 227 14.58 12.24 -5.56
CA ARG A 227 14.78 11.21 -4.54
C ARG A 227 14.43 9.79 -4.99
N SER A 228 13.71 9.60 -6.10
CA SER A 228 13.23 8.28 -6.52
C SER A 228 14.35 7.23 -6.63
N GLU A 229 15.48 7.58 -7.22
CA GLU A 229 16.61 6.65 -7.37
C GLU A 229 17.15 6.12 -6.02
N SER A 230 17.02 6.87 -4.95
CA SER A 230 17.49 6.45 -3.61
C SER A 230 16.66 5.32 -2.99
N PHE A 231 15.52 4.98 -3.57
CA PHE A 231 14.67 3.87 -3.12
C PHE A 231 15.00 2.53 -3.80
N LYS A 232 15.82 2.51 -4.84
CA LYS A 232 16.34 1.29 -5.46
C LYS A 232 17.35 0.58 -4.55
N VAL A 233 17.40 -0.75 -4.64
CA VAL A 233 18.31 -1.60 -3.88
C VAL A 233 19.13 -2.47 -4.83
#